data_9831a8a85b6115536ac7ca855eeb51c1
#
_entry.id   9831a8a85b6115536ac7ca855eeb51c1
#
_cell.length_a   1.000
_cell.length_b   1.000
_cell.length_c   1.000
_cell.angle_alpha   90.00
_cell.angle_beta   90.00
_cell.angle_gamma   90.00
#
_symmetry.space_group_name_H-M   'P 1'
#
loop_
_entity.id
_entity.type
_entity.pdbx_description
1 polymer ?
#
loop_
_entity_poly.entity_id
_entity_poly.type
_entity_poly.pdbx_seq_one_letter_code
_entity_poly.pdbx_strand_id
1 'polypeptide(L)'
;MIETVMTAQMPVGLPIKIKKNRLEPDYIREDMPRLSIVAGVHGDELQGQYICYELIRRIKEEREHLRGIVDVYPCVTPMALEIRKRNAPGALDMNAMFPGSRHGHTIEYMAAEVVADLMGSDFCIDIHSSDIFIREMPQIRVPENAGKKVT
;
A
#
# COMPACT_ATOMS: atom_id res chain seq x y z
N MET A 1 6.45 11.58 7.59
CA MET A 1 5.27 11.66 8.52
C MET A 1 4.46 10.39 8.40
N ILE A 2 3.78 9.95 9.48
CA ILE A 2 2.81 8.84 9.39
C ILE A 2 1.44 9.44 9.22
N GLU A 3 0.72 9.04 8.18
CA GLU A 3 -0.62 9.54 7.85
C GLU A 3 -1.63 8.39 7.89
N THR A 4 -2.86 8.69 8.25
CA THR A 4 -3.97 7.74 8.19
C THR A 4 -4.70 7.90 6.86
N VAL A 5 -4.66 6.85 6.04
CA VAL A 5 -5.34 6.78 4.75
C VAL A 5 -6.85 6.60 4.94
N MET A 6 -7.21 5.67 5.83
CA MET A 6 -8.62 5.42 6.15
C MET A 6 -8.77 4.90 7.58
N THR A 7 -9.97 5.09 8.11
CA THR A 7 -10.42 4.47 9.37
C THR A 7 -11.82 3.89 9.17
N ALA A 8 -12.00 2.61 9.46
CA ALA A 8 -13.29 1.96 9.52
C ALA A 8 -13.53 1.41 10.94
N GLN A 9 -14.81 1.36 11.36
CA GLN A 9 -15.20 0.80 12.64
C GLN A 9 -15.63 -0.66 12.45
N MET A 10 -15.07 -1.55 13.26
CA MET A 10 -15.59 -2.92 13.38
C MET A 10 -16.87 -2.92 14.24
N PRO A 11 -17.74 -3.94 14.10
CA PRO A 11 -18.97 -4.05 14.88
C PRO A 11 -18.78 -3.93 16.41
N VAL A 12 -17.61 -4.32 16.91
CA VAL A 12 -17.24 -4.27 18.32
C VAL A 12 -16.57 -2.94 18.74
N GLY A 13 -16.60 -1.92 17.88
CA GLY A 13 -16.00 -0.60 18.15
C GLY A 13 -14.48 -0.54 17.96
N LEU A 14 -13.82 -1.59 17.51
CA LEU A 14 -12.39 -1.58 17.21
C LEU A 14 -12.13 -0.88 15.86
N PRO A 15 -11.28 0.16 15.81
CA PRO A 15 -10.96 0.83 14.57
C PRO A 15 -9.95 0.02 13.73
N ILE A 16 -10.28 -0.19 12.47
CA ILE A 16 -9.31 -0.62 11.45
C ILE A 16 -8.72 0.64 10.83
N LYS A 17 -7.39 0.72 10.76
CA LYS A 17 -6.70 1.86 10.15
C LYS A 17 -5.70 1.37 9.12
N ILE A 18 -5.78 1.93 7.92
CA ILE A 18 -4.69 1.86 6.93
C ILE A 18 -3.86 3.12 7.11
N LYS A 19 -2.54 2.94 7.19
CA LYS A 19 -1.59 4.03 7.36
C LYS A 19 -0.51 3.97 6.29
N LYS A 20 0.01 5.15 5.93
CA LYS A 20 1.19 5.29 5.09
C LYS A 20 2.29 6.08 5.80
N ASN A 21 3.52 5.90 5.36
CA ASN A 21 4.61 6.80 5.66
C ASN A 21 4.82 7.70 4.45
N ARG A 22 4.58 8.99 4.62
CA ARG A 22 4.92 10.01 3.64
C ARG A 22 6.32 10.52 3.91
N LEU A 23 7.19 10.36 2.93
CA LEU A 23 8.59 10.77 2.94
C LEU A 23 8.76 11.88 1.93
N GLU A 24 9.20 13.04 2.41
CA GLU A 24 9.33 14.26 1.64
C GLU A 24 10.75 14.79 1.74
N PRO A 25 11.31 15.39 0.68
CA PRO A 25 12.56 16.10 0.74
C PRO A 25 12.43 17.34 1.65
N ASP A 26 13.55 17.96 2.00
CA ASP A 26 13.55 19.17 2.84
C ASP A 26 12.94 20.37 2.14
N TYR A 27 12.90 20.35 0.82
CA TYR A 27 12.30 21.39 0.00
C TYR A 27 11.28 20.81 -0.96
N ILE A 28 10.01 21.21 -0.81
CA ILE A 28 8.88 20.73 -1.62
C ILE A 28 8.56 21.74 -2.73
N ARG A 29 8.36 21.27 -3.95
CA ARG A 29 7.86 22.03 -5.11
C ARG A 29 6.58 21.36 -5.63
N GLU A 30 5.72 22.15 -6.28
CA GLU A 30 4.44 21.65 -6.82
C GLU A 30 4.60 20.59 -7.91
N ASP A 31 5.71 20.61 -8.65
CA ASP A 31 6.01 19.72 -9.79
C ASP A 31 6.80 18.48 -9.39
N MET A 32 6.95 18.19 -8.10
CA MET A 32 7.73 17.03 -7.65
C MET A 32 7.05 15.72 -8.00
N PRO A 33 7.81 14.74 -8.55
CA PRO A 33 7.26 13.42 -8.79
C PRO A 33 6.88 12.73 -7.49
N ARG A 34 5.79 11.95 -7.56
CA ARG A 34 5.28 11.17 -6.44
C ARG A 34 5.31 9.68 -6.78
N LEU A 35 6.03 8.91 -5.97
CA LEU A 35 6.07 7.46 -6.01
C LEU A 35 5.24 6.91 -4.86
N SER A 36 4.31 6.01 -5.16
CA SER A 36 3.60 5.23 -4.15
C SER A 36 4.06 3.78 -4.16
N ILE A 37 4.32 3.23 -2.98
CA ILE A 37 4.76 1.85 -2.77
C ILE A 37 3.78 1.19 -1.83
N VAL A 38 3.10 0.16 -2.34
CA VAL A 38 2.07 -0.59 -1.62
C VAL A 38 2.61 -1.98 -1.28
N ALA A 39 2.30 -2.48 -0.11
CA ALA A 39 2.53 -3.84 0.32
C ALA A 39 1.43 -4.32 1.26
N GLY A 40 1.42 -5.61 1.57
CA GLY A 40 0.48 -6.20 2.51
C GLY A 40 -0.97 -6.13 2.04
N VAL A 41 -1.20 -6.30 0.73
CA VAL A 41 -2.50 -6.62 0.14
C VAL A 41 -2.95 -7.98 0.68
N HIS A 42 -2.01 -8.92 0.79
CA HIS A 42 -2.21 -10.20 1.47
C HIS A 42 -1.43 -10.24 2.79
N GLY A 43 -2.07 -10.76 3.83
CA GLY A 43 -1.53 -10.72 5.20
C GLY A 43 -0.43 -11.74 5.49
N ASP A 44 -0.23 -12.73 4.62
CA ASP A 44 0.81 -13.76 4.72
C ASP A 44 2.09 -13.39 3.92
N GLU A 45 2.04 -12.35 3.11
CA GLU A 45 3.17 -11.88 2.27
C GLU A 45 4.07 -10.90 3.05
N LEU A 46 4.81 -11.38 4.04
CA LEU A 46 5.55 -10.54 4.99
C LEU A 46 6.79 -9.85 4.40
N GLN A 47 7.34 -10.36 3.30
CA GLN A 47 8.53 -9.82 2.66
C GLN A 47 8.33 -8.37 2.19
N GLY A 48 7.17 -8.07 1.59
CA GLY A 48 6.82 -6.72 1.13
C GLY A 48 6.81 -5.71 2.27
N GLN A 49 6.32 -6.11 3.44
CA GLN A 49 6.29 -5.26 4.63
C GLN A 49 7.69 -4.99 5.18
N TYR A 50 8.57 -6.01 5.19
CA TYR A 50 9.96 -5.84 5.59
C TYR A 50 10.72 -4.92 4.63
N ILE A 51 10.50 -5.08 3.31
CA ILE A 51 11.05 -4.18 2.29
C ILE A 51 10.59 -2.73 2.54
N CYS A 52 9.32 -2.52 2.81
CA CYS A 52 8.79 -1.19 3.14
C CYS A 52 9.47 -0.60 4.39
N TYR A 53 9.67 -1.40 5.44
CA TYR A 53 10.35 -0.97 6.66
C TYR A 53 11.79 -0.52 6.37
N GLU A 54 12.57 -1.34 5.67
CA GLU A 54 13.95 -1.03 5.32
C GLU A 54 14.05 0.19 4.41
N LEU A 55 13.13 0.32 3.46
CA LEU A 55 13.07 1.46 2.55
C LEU A 55 12.79 2.76 3.30
N ILE A 56 11.80 2.76 4.18
CA ILE A 56 11.47 3.93 5.03
C ILE A 56 12.68 4.33 5.87
N ARG A 57 13.38 3.36 6.45
CA ARG A 57 14.57 3.61 7.27
C ARG A 57 15.67 4.28 6.43
N ARG A 58 16.02 3.68 5.29
CA ARG A 58 17.09 4.19 4.40
C ARG A 58 16.78 5.58 3.85
N ILE A 59 15.55 5.81 3.38
CA ILE A 59 15.17 7.13 2.87
C ILE A 59 15.26 8.19 3.98
N LYS A 60 14.93 7.86 5.23
CA LYS A 60 15.09 8.79 6.35
C LYS A 60 16.54 9.08 6.69
N GLU A 61 17.42 8.09 6.58
CA GLU A 61 18.86 8.23 6.81
C GLU A 61 19.56 9.03 5.71
N GLU A 62 19.08 8.93 4.47
CA GLU A 62 19.65 9.58 3.27
C GLU A 62 18.70 10.64 2.69
N ARG A 63 17.97 11.34 3.54
CA ARG A 63 16.89 12.25 3.14
C ARG A 63 17.36 13.38 2.20
N GLU A 64 18.58 13.82 2.34
CA GLU A 64 19.19 14.86 1.50
C GLU A 64 19.29 14.45 0.02
N HIS A 65 19.24 13.15 -0.27
CA HIS A 65 19.25 12.61 -1.65
C HIS A 65 17.84 12.48 -2.24
N LEU A 66 16.78 12.64 -1.44
CA LEU A 66 15.41 12.50 -1.90
C LEU A 66 15.05 13.66 -2.86
N ARG A 67 14.51 13.32 -4.04
CA ARG A 67 14.18 14.28 -5.12
C ARG A 67 12.70 14.29 -5.48
N GLY A 68 11.88 13.59 -4.75
CA GLY A 68 10.43 13.49 -4.93
C GLY A 68 9.73 13.06 -3.66
N ILE A 69 8.43 12.92 -3.71
CA ILE A 69 7.61 12.43 -2.61
C ILE A 69 7.53 10.90 -2.72
N VAL A 70 7.74 10.19 -1.63
CA VAL A 70 7.57 8.75 -1.55
C VAL A 70 6.54 8.41 -0.48
N ASP A 71 5.40 7.89 -0.91
CA ASP A 71 4.37 7.37 -0.01
C ASP A 71 4.51 5.84 0.08
N VAL A 72 4.73 5.34 1.28
CA VAL A 72 4.89 3.91 1.54
C VAL A 72 3.74 3.39 2.40
N TYR A 73 3.01 2.41 1.87
CA TYR A 73 1.88 1.73 2.51
C TYR A 73 2.31 0.31 2.90
N PRO A 74 2.83 0.10 4.12
CA PRO A 74 3.39 -1.20 4.50
C PRO A 74 2.36 -2.31 4.59
N CYS A 75 1.10 -1.96 4.85
CA CYS A 75 0.02 -2.92 4.95
C CYS A 75 -1.33 -2.25 4.65
N VAL A 76 -2.00 -2.70 3.61
CA VAL A 76 -3.33 -2.22 3.22
C VAL A 76 -4.45 -3.15 3.67
N THR A 77 -4.12 -4.35 4.19
CA THR A 77 -5.09 -5.30 4.75
C THR A 77 -4.69 -5.72 6.18
N PRO A 78 -4.74 -4.80 7.16
CA PRO A 78 -4.24 -5.07 8.51
C PRO A 78 -4.93 -6.24 9.20
N MET A 79 -6.21 -6.50 8.93
CA MET A 79 -6.94 -7.65 9.48
C MET A 79 -6.38 -9.00 8.99
N ALA A 80 -5.96 -9.08 7.74
CA ALA A 80 -5.34 -10.28 7.17
C ALA A 80 -3.93 -10.50 7.74
N LEU A 81 -3.18 -9.41 7.93
CA LEU A 81 -1.86 -9.43 8.56
C LEU A 81 -1.92 -9.93 10.00
N GLU A 82 -2.88 -9.46 10.80
CA GLU A 82 -3.04 -9.82 12.21
C GLU A 82 -3.14 -11.34 12.38
N ILE A 83 -3.83 -12.01 11.47
CA ILE A 83 -4.01 -13.47 11.49
C ILE A 83 -3.03 -14.22 10.57
N ARG A 84 -2.13 -13.52 9.88
CA ARG A 84 -1.15 -14.07 8.92
C ARG A 84 -1.81 -14.99 7.88
N LYS A 85 -2.90 -14.53 7.30
CA LYS A 85 -3.62 -15.21 6.23
C LYS A 85 -3.68 -14.32 5.00
N ARG A 86 -3.82 -14.94 3.84
CA ARG A 86 -3.98 -14.21 2.59
C ARG A 86 -5.09 -13.17 2.70
N ASN A 87 -6.28 -13.57 3.14
CA ASN A 87 -7.44 -12.71 3.28
C ASN A 87 -7.89 -12.59 4.74
N ALA A 88 -8.58 -11.52 5.07
CA ALA A 88 -9.27 -11.38 6.35
C ALA A 88 -10.40 -12.43 6.47
N PRO A 89 -10.81 -12.83 7.70
CA PRO A 89 -11.85 -13.81 7.91
C PRO A 89 -13.15 -13.41 7.22
N GLY A 90 -13.70 -14.29 6.39
CA GLY A 90 -14.95 -14.05 5.66
C GLY A 90 -14.88 -12.98 4.58
N ALA A 91 -13.70 -12.42 4.30
CA ALA A 91 -13.51 -11.41 3.27
C ALA A 91 -13.05 -12.00 1.94
N LEU A 92 -13.41 -11.31 0.86
CA LEU A 92 -12.91 -11.57 -0.48
C LEU A 92 -11.45 -11.14 -0.62
N ASP A 93 -10.77 -11.63 -1.64
CA ASP A 93 -9.41 -11.24 -1.95
C ASP A 93 -9.36 -9.76 -2.36
N MET A 94 -8.68 -8.94 -1.56
CA MET A 94 -8.59 -7.49 -1.82
C MET A 94 -7.98 -7.18 -3.20
N ASN A 95 -7.06 -8.03 -3.68
CA ASN A 95 -6.45 -7.86 -4.99
C ASN A 95 -7.48 -7.91 -6.13
N ALA A 96 -8.55 -8.68 -5.96
CA ALA A 96 -9.65 -8.77 -6.92
C ALA A 96 -10.70 -7.66 -6.73
N MET A 97 -10.65 -6.91 -5.64
CA MET A 97 -11.66 -5.88 -5.33
C MET A 97 -11.29 -4.50 -5.89
N PHE A 98 -10.06 -4.25 -6.27
CA PHE A 98 -9.68 -2.97 -6.87
C PHE A 98 -10.46 -2.67 -8.17
N PRO A 99 -10.91 -1.42 -8.41
CA PRO A 99 -10.65 -0.20 -7.66
C PRO A 99 -11.48 0.00 -6.38
N GLY A 100 -12.37 -0.92 -6.05
CA GLY A 100 -13.22 -0.86 -4.88
C GLY A 100 -14.50 -0.05 -5.07
N SER A 101 -15.27 0.03 -3.98
CA SER A 101 -16.52 0.82 -3.93
C SER A 101 -16.73 1.36 -2.52
N ARG A 102 -17.00 2.66 -2.40
CA ARG A 102 -17.34 3.30 -1.11
C ARG A 102 -18.68 2.85 -0.53
N HIS A 103 -19.51 2.20 -1.35
CA HIS A 103 -20.82 1.65 -0.96
C HIS A 103 -20.81 0.12 -0.87
N GLY A 104 -19.64 -0.51 -1.05
CA GLY A 104 -19.45 -1.95 -0.99
C GLY A 104 -19.20 -2.47 0.42
N HIS A 105 -18.83 -3.74 0.49
CA HIS A 105 -18.40 -4.35 1.75
C HIS A 105 -17.06 -3.76 2.23
N THR A 106 -16.68 -4.06 3.46
CA THR A 106 -15.49 -3.49 4.13
C THR A 106 -14.23 -3.53 3.24
N ILE A 107 -13.96 -4.65 2.58
CA ILE A 107 -12.76 -4.79 1.74
C ILE A 107 -12.85 -3.93 0.48
N GLU A 108 -14.02 -3.82 -0.15
CA GLU A 108 -14.24 -2.93 -1.29
C GLU A 108 -14.10 -1.46 -0.90
N TYR A 109 -14.62 -1.10 0.28
CA TYR A 109 -14.43 0.25 0.84
C TYR A 109 -12.95 0.54 1.09
N MET A 110 -12.22 -0.39 1.72
CA MET A 110 -10.79 -0.26 1.95
C MET A 110 -10.01 -0.10 0.63
N ALA A 111 -10.32 -0.91 -0.39
CA ALA A 111 -9.72 -0.80 -1.72
C ALA A 111 -9.98 0.57 -2.34
N ALA A 112 -11.21 1.07 -2.26
CA ALA A 112 -11.57 2.39 -2.81
C ALA A 112 -10.83 3.54 -2.12
N GLU A 113 -10.65 3.49 -0.81
CA GLU A 113 -9.91 4.53 -0.07
C GLU A 113 -8.41 4.48 -0.38
N VAL A 114 -7.83 3.28 -0.53
CA VAL A 114 -6.44 3.13 -0.96
C VAL A 114 -6.25 3.70 -2.36
N VAL A 115 -7.12 3.35 -3.32
CA VAL A 115 -7.06 3.90 -4.68
C VAL A 115 -7.20 5.42 -4.67
N ALA A 116 -8.14 5.97 -3.90
CA ALA A 116 -8.33 7.42 -3.80
C ALA A 116 -7.06 8.14 -3.29
N ASP A 117 -6.35 7.55 -2.33
CA ASP A 117 -5.11 8.12 -1.80
C ASP A 117 -3.91 7.94 -2.76
N LEU A 118 -3.91 6.88 -3.58
CA LEU A 118 -2.92 6.65 -4.63
C LEU A 118 -3.07 7.61 -5.82
N MET A 119 -4.25 8.18 -6.03
CA MET A 119 -4.49 9.11 -7.14
C MET A 119 -3.52 10.30 -7.08
N GLY A 120 -3.02 10.69 -8.25
CA GLY A 120 -2.00 11.73 -8.38
C GLY A 120 -0.56 11.25 -8.17
N SER A 121 -0.33 9.95 -7.95
CA SER A 121 1.02 9.39 -8.04
C SER A 121 1.46 9.25 -9.50
N ASP A 122 2.71 9.60 -9.80
CA ASP A 122 3.30 9.39 -11.13
C ASP A 122 3.63 7.92 -11.36
N PHE A 123 4.01 7.21 -10.28
CA PHE A 123 4.28 5.78 -10.29
C PHE A 123 3.69 5.11 -9.06
N CYS A 124 3.22 3.88 -9.25
CA CYS A 124 2.81 2.99 -8.18
C CYS A 124 3.50 1.64 -8.33
N ILE A 125 4.08 1.15 -7.24
CA ILE A 125 4.67 -0.19 -7.14
C ILE A 125 3.87 -0.96 -6.10
N ASP A 126 3.32 -2.11 -6.50
CA ASP A 126 2.68 -3.05 -5.59
C ASP A 126 3.59 -4.25 -5.38
N ILE A 127 3.94 -4.52 -4.12
CA ILE A 127 4.89 -5.55 -3.72
C ILE A 127 4.13 -6.74 -3.17
N HIS A 128 4.22 -7.83 -3.91
CA HIS A 128 3.72 -9.13 -3.50
C HIS A 128 4.87 -10.11 -3.26
N SER A 129 4.60 -11.18 -2.56
CA SER A 129 5.48 -12.34 -2.44
C SER A 129 4.66 -13.61 -2.43
N SER A 130 5.34 -14.75 -2.45
CA SER A 130 4.68 -16.03 -2.26
C SER A 130 4.25 -16.23 -0.81
N ASP A 131 3.41 -17.23 -0.58
CA ASP A 131 3.08 -17.77 0.73
C ASP A 131 4.36 -18.08 1.55
N ILE A 132 4.24 -18.10 2.87
CA ILE A 132 5.33 -18.15 3.87
C ILE A 132 6.35 -19.27 3.61
N PHE A 133 5.94 -20.37 3.01
CA PHE A 133 6.78 -21.55 2.79
C PHE A 133 7.22 -21.78 1.34
N ILE A 134 6.89 -20.86 0.43
CA ILE A 134 7.18 -21.02 -1.00
C ILE A 134 8.25 -20.00 -1.42
N ARG A 135 9.28 -20.48 -2.11
CA ARG A 135 10.27 -19.61 -2.73
C ARG A 135 9.87 -19.37 -4.18
N GLU A 136 9.53 -18.14 -4.50
CA GLU A 136 9.26 -17.70 -5.87
C GLU A 136 10.50 -17.09 -6.54
N MET A 137 10.49 -17.17 -7.87
CA MET A 137 11.46 -16.42 -8.68
C MET A 137 11.04 -14.94 -8.69
N PRO A 138 11.96 -14.01 -8.44
CA PRO A 138 11.65 -12.58 -8.57
C PRO A 138 11.14 -12.25 -9.97
N GLN A 139 10.04 -11.52 -10.05
CA GLN A 139 9.41 -11.11 -11.30
C GLN A 139 8.83 -9.70 -11.18
N ILE A 140 8.78 -8.99 -12.29
CA ILE A 140 8.10 -7.69 -12.40
C ILE A 140 6.97 -7.85 -13.40
N ARG A 141 5.77 -7.48 -13.00
CA ARG A 141 4.58 -7.42 -13.86
C ARG A 141 4.31 -5.97 -14.22
N VAL A 142 4.39 -5.65 -15.49
CA VAL A 142 4.11 -4.31 -16.01
C VAL A 142 2.83 -4.40 -16.85
N PRO A 143 1.76 -3.68 -16.49
CA PRO A 143 0.56 -3.70 -17.31
C PRO A 143 0.79 -3.02 -18.66
N GLU A 144 0.10 -3.46 -19.71
CA GLU A 144 0.25 -2.95 -21.09
C GLU A 144 0.01 -1.44 -21.21
N ASN A 145 -0.76 -0.86 -20.30
CA ASN A 145 -1.03 0.57 -20.25
C ASN A 145 -0.14 1.35 -19.26
N ALA A 146 0.92 0.71 -18.73
CA ALA A 146 1.87 1.40 -17.86
C ALA A 146 2.49 2.60 -18.60
N GLY A 147 2.55 3.74 -17.91
CA GLY A 147 3.02 5.02 -18.47
C GLY A 147 1.92 5.88 -19.08
N LYS A 148 0.67 5.42 -19.15
CA LYS A 148 -0.47 6.30 -19.42
C LYS A 148 -0.95 6.89 -18.09
N LYS A 149 -1.07 8.23 -18.03
CA LYS A 149 -1.68 8.86 -16.84
C LYS A 149 -3.07 8.28 -16.64
N VAL A 150 -3.33 7.81 -15.42
CA VAL A 150 -4.69 7.45 -15.00
C VAL A 150 -5.44 8.76 -14.84
N THR A 151 -6.33 9.03 -15.78
CA THR A 151 -7.25 10.19 -15.76
C THR A 151 -8.56 9.79 -15.09
#